data_1a52fb03e1e7dc2be34a804a3cee96cf
#
_entry.id   1a52fb03e1e7dc2be34a804a3cee96cf
#
_cell.length_a   1.000
_cell.length_b   1.000
_cell.length_c   1.000
_cell.angle_alpha   90.00
_cell.angle_beta   90.00
_cell.angle_gamma   90.00
#
_symmetry.space_group_name_H-M   'P 1'
#
loop_
_entity.id
_entity.type
_entity.pdbx_description
1 polymer ?
#
loop_
_entity_poly.entity_id
_entity_poly.type
_entity_poly.pdbx_seq_one_letter_code
_entity_poly.pdbx_strand_id
1 'polypeptide(L)'
;MYNDLSTELVQRREQVVFLTNDYNSTYGKPKEVREALLRNLLEGIGENVHFEPNFRCEFGFNITIGNNFFANFDCIMLDGNLITIGDNVLLGPRVGLYTANHALDARERIMGGCYAHPIVIEDNVWIGAGVHIMGGVTIGRNSVIGAGSVVTKDVSE
;
A
#
# COMPACT_ATOMS: atom_id res chain seq x y z
N MET A 1 -10.39 16.13 -1.77
CA MET A 1 -10.38 16.03 -3.25
C MET A 1 -9.06 16.58 -3.77
N TYR A 2 -8.41 15.91 -4.70
CA TYR A 2 -7.16 16.35 -5.33
C TYR A 2 -7.24 16.14 -6.84
N ASN A 3 -6.37 16.86 -7.58
CA ASN A 3 -6.27 16.70 -9.02
C ASN A 3 -5.26 15.59 -9.35
N ASP A 4 -5.76 14.44 -9.68
CA ASP A 4 -5.00 13.24 -10.01
C ASP A 4 -4.12 13.40 -11.26
N LEU A 5 -4.43 14.36 -12.11
CA LEU A 5 -3.74 14.64 -13.36
C LEU A 5 -2.76 15.82 -13.25
N SER A 6 -2.44 16.29 -12.04
CA SER A 6 -1.41 17.33 -11.88
C SER A 6 -0.06 16.84 -12.39
N THR A 7 0.71 17.73 -13.00
CA THR A 7 2.03 17.40 -13.58
C THR A 7 2.95 16.73 -12.55
N GLU A 8 2.94 17.22 -11.32
CA GLU A 8 3.76 16.68 -10.23
C GLU A 8 3.42 15.22 -9.91
N LEU A 9 2.13 14.88 -9.79
CA LEU A 9 1.69 13.53 -9.50
C LEU A 9 1.93 12.58 -10.68
N VAL A 10 1.74 13.05 -11.90
CA VAL A 10 2.05 12.25 -13.11
C VAL A 10 3.53 11.91 -13.15
N GLN A 11 4.42 12.89 -12.94
CA GLN A 11 5.87 12.67 -12.91
C GLN A 11 6.28 11.71 -11.77
N ARG A 12 5.66 11.84 -10.60
CA ARG A 12 5.94 10.93 -9.49
C ARG A 12 5.55 9.49 -9.83
N ARG A 13 4.37 9.26 -10.43
CA ARG A 13 3.97 7.91 -10.87
C ARG A 13 4.97 7.30 -11.85
N GLU A 14 5.42 8.07 -12.83
CA GLU A 14 6.45 7.62 -13.77
C GLU A 14 7.74 7.21 -13.07
N GLN A 15 8.21 8.02 -12.11
CA GLN A 15 9.38 7.70 -11.30
C GLN A 15 9.17 6.41 -10.48
N VAL A 16 8.00 6.24 -9.87
CA VAL A 16 7.69 5.08 -9.02
C VAL A 16 7.67 3.77 -9.83
N VAL A 17 7.31 3.81 -11.11
CA VAL A 17 7.41 2.63 -11.97
C VAL A 17 8.85 2.11 -12.04
N PHE A 18 9.84 2.99 -12.19
CA PHE A 18 11.24 2.59 -12.18
C PHE A 18 11.69 2.10 -10.81
N LEU A 19 11.35 2.82 -9.74
CA LEU A 19 11.74 2.45 -8.38
C LEU A 19 11.17 1.08 -7.95
N THR A 20 9.93 0.78 -8.26
CA THR A 20 9.33 -0.52 -7.98
C THR A 20 9.92 -1.62 -8.85
N ASN A 21 10.22 -1.36 -10.12
CA ASN A 21 10.92 -2.30 -10.99
C ASN A 21 12.31 -2.63 -10.44
N ASP A 22 13.08 -1.62 -10.01
CA ASP A 22 14.39 -1.82 -9.42
C ASP A 22 14.30 -2.69 -8.16
N TYR A 23 13.37 -2.40 -7.26
CA TYR A 23 13.16 -3.21 -6.06
C TYR A 23 12.81 -4.67 -6.41
N ASN A 24 11.86 -4.88 -7.30
CA ASN A 24 11.40 -6.22 -7.69
C ASN A 24 12.52 -7.03 -8.38
N SER A 25 13.46 -6.36 -9.07
CA SER A 25 14.61 -7.01 -9.73
C SER A 25 15.70 -7.46 -8.75
N THR A 26 15.63 -7.02 -7.49
CA THR A 26 16.63 -7.39 -6.45
C THR A 26 16.27 -8.64 -5.67
N TYR A 27 15.29 -9.41 -6.11
CA TYR A 27 14.95 -10.69 -5.47
C TYR A 27 16.20 -11.58 -5.34
N GLY A 28 16.44 -12.06 -4.12
CA GLY A 28 17.66 -12.82 -3.80
C GLY A 28 18.91 -11.98 -3.49
N LYS A 29 18.86 -10.66 -3.60
CA LYS A 29 19.94 -9.78 -3.14
C LYS A 29 19.92 -9.65 -1.59
N PRO A 30 21.04 -9.22 -0.98
CA PRO A 30 21.11 -8.98 0.45
C PRO A 30 20.01 -8.03 0.94
N LYS A 31 19.54 -8.29 2.16
CA LYS A 31 18.47 -7.52 2.82
C LYS A 31 18.75 -6.01 2.84
N GLU A 32 19.99 -5.63 3.14
CA GLU A 32 20.41 -4.23 3.24
C GLU A 32 20.25 -3.48 1.92
N VAL A 33 20.55 -4.15 0.80
CA VAL A 33 20.36 -3.58 -0.55
C VAL A 33 18.87 -3.36 -0.83
N ARG A 34 18.04 -4.32 -0.47
CA ARG A 34 16.60 -4.27 -0.72
C ARG A 34 15.92 -3.23 0.17
N GLU A 35 16.25 -3.18 1.45
CA GLU A 35 15.70 -2.17 2.37
C GLU A 35 16.14 -0.74 2.00
N ALA A 36 17.35 -0.55 1.49
CA ALA A 36 17.80 0.76 1.00
C ALA A 36 16.92 1.28 -0.15
N LEU A 37 16.50 0.40 -1.07
CA LEU A 37 15.58 0.77 -2.15
C LEU A 37 14.18 1.10 -1.62
N LEU A 38 13.67 0.36 -0.63
CA LEU A 38 12.40 0.68 0.02
C LEU A 38 12.45 2.03 0.74
N ARG A 39 13.55 2.36 1.42
CA ARG A 39 13.73 3.66 2.08
C ARG A 39 13.76 4.83 1.09
N ASN A 40 14.19 4.58 -0.15
CA ASN A 40 14.14 5.59 -1.21
C ASN A 40 12.75 5.72 -1.86
N LEU A 41 11.96 4.64 -1.84
CA LEU A 41 10.63 4.58 -2.46
C LEU A 41 9.53 5.07 -1.52
N LEU A 42 9.55 4.62 -0.26
CA LEU A 42 8.49 4.82 0.72
C LEU A 42 8.82 5.98 1.68
N GLU A 43 7.79 6.54 2.32
CA GLU A 43 7.97 7.59 3.35
C GLU A 43 8.81 7.11 4.52
N GLY A 44 8.56 5.88 4.99
CA GLY A 44 9.35 5.30 6.07
C GLY A 44 9.13 3.80 6.24
N ILE A 45 10.19 3.11 6.63
CA ILE A 45 10.12 1.70 7.02
C ILE A 45 10.93 1.45 8.30
N GLY A 46 10.48 0.50 9.10
CA GLY A 46 11.22 -0.05 10.22
C GLY A 46 12.31 -1.04 9.77
N GLU A 47 12.61 -1.98 10.65
CA GLU A 47 13.54 -3.08 10.39
C GLU A 47 12.81 -4.34 9.91
N ASN A 48 13.47 -5.18 9.13
CA ASN A 48 12.94 -6.43 8.60
C ASN A 48 11.67 -6.24 7.75
N VAL A 49 11.72 -5.32 6.80
CA VAL A 49 10.62 -5.08 5.86
C VAL A 49 10.92 -5.78 4.54
N HIS A 50 10.01 -6.66 4.12
CA HIS A 50 10.19 -7.46 2.92
C HIS A 50 8.90 -7.54 2.10
N PHE A 51 9.02 -7.28 0.81
CA PHE A 51 7.99 -7.57 -0.18
C PHE A 51 8.51 -8.64 -1.16
N GLU A 52 7.71 -9.66 -1.40
CA GLU A 52 7.90 -10.52 -2.56
C GLU A 52 7.55 -9.76 -3.85
N PRO A 53 8.15 -10.11 -4.99
CA PRO A 53 7.76 -9.48 -6.25
C PRO A 53 6.35 -9.96 -6.69
N ASN A 54 5.56 -9.19 -7.44
CA ASN A 54 5.86 -7.84 -7.85
C ASN A 54 5.11 -6.87 -6.94
N PHE A 55 5.82 -6.11 -6.15
CA PHE A 55 5.22 -5.02 -5.38
C PHE A 55 4.96 -3.82 -6.28
N ARG A 56 3.80 -3.17 -6.12
CA ARG A 56 3.45 -1.92 -6.79
C ARG A 56 2.81 -0.94 -5.81
N CYS A 57 3.18 0.32 -5.91
CA CYS A 57 2.49 1.42 -5.26
C CYS A 57 2.29 2.58 -6.23
N GLU A 58 1.46 3.54 -5.85
CA GLU A 58 1.16 4.69 -6.71
C GLU A 58 2.21 5.79 -6.59
N PHE A 59 2.48 6.23 -5.36
CA PHE A 59 3.42 7.34 -5.08
C PHE A 59 4.56 6.92 -4.14
N GLY A 60 4.33 6.04 -3.21
CA GLY A 60 5.25 5.59 -2.18
C GLY A 60 5.42 6.56 -1.01
N PHE A 61 5.34 7.85 -1.22
CA PHE A 61 5.58 8.87 -0.19
C PHE A 61 4.47 8.95 0.88
N ASN A 62 3.36 8.25 0.74
CA ASN A 62 2.30 8.16 1.72
C ASN A 62 2.29 6.82 2.48
N ILE A 63 3.29 5.97 2.28
CA ILE A 63 3.35 4.63 2.88
C ILE A 63 4.38 4.61 4.00
N THR A 64 3.94 4.28 5.22
CA THR A 64 4.80 4.05 6.38
C THR A 64 4.57 2.64 6.91
N ILE A 65 5.64 1.90 7.16
CA ILE A 65 5.61 0.49 7.60
C ILE A 65 6.48 0.33 8.84
N GLY A 66 5.96 -0.36 9.84
CA GLY A 66 6.70 -0.71 11.06
C GLY A 66 7.72 -1.82 10.88
N ASN A 67 8.06 -2.49 11.97
CA ASN A 67 9.08 -3.55 11.99
C ASN A 67 8.48 -4.92 11.64
N ASN A 68 9.32 -5.85 11.15
CA ASN A 68 8.96 -7.24 10.89
C ASN A 68 7.74 -7.39 9.97
N PHE A 69 7.74 -6.67 8.88
CA PHE A 69 6.67 -6.71 7.88
C PHE A 69 7.01 -7.67 6.74
N PHE A 70 6.04 -8.46 6.36
CA PHE A 70 6.13 -9.33 5.18
C PHE A 70 4.90 -9.19 4.30
N ALA A 71 5.11 -8.90 3.02
CA ALA A 71 4.10 -8.98 1.98
C ALA A 71 4.45 -10.04 0.95
N ASN A 72 3.52 -10.94 0.69
CA ASN A 72 3.66 -11.98 -0.31
C ASN A 72 3.51 -11.41 -1.73
N PHE A 73 3.53 -12.27 -2.75
CA PHE A 73 3.56 -11.88 -4.16
C PHE A 73 2.41 -10.98 -4.59
N ASP A 74 2.71 -10.03 -5.48
CA ASP A 74 1.74 -9.22 -6.22
C ASP A 74 0.85 -8.31 -5.34
N CYS A 75 1.39 -7.79 -4.25
CA CYS A 75 0.67 -6.81 -3.43
C CYS A 75 0.69 -5.42 -4.07
N ILE A 76 -0.42 -4.69 -3.93
CA ILE A 76 -0.64 -3.36 -4.50
C ILE A 76 -1.04 -2.38 -3.40
N MET A 77 -0.42 -1.20 -3.38
CA MET A 77 -0.78 -0.11 -2.46
C MET A 77 -1.01 1.18 -3.26
N LEU A 78 -2.28 1.57 -3.43
CA LEU A 78 -2.63 2.84 -4.06
C LEU A 78 -2.71 3.92 -2.99
N ASP A 79 -1.58 4.58 -2.78
CA ASP A 79 -1.35 5.53 -1.70
C ASP A 79 -1.66 6.99 -2.10
N GLY A 80 -2.83 7.24 -2.65
CA GLY A 80 -3.35 8.61 -2.83
C GLY A 80 -3.58 9.36 -1.51
N ASN A 81 -3.67 8.64 -0.39
CA ASN A 81 -3.64 9.14 0.98
C ASN A 81 -2.76 8.19 1.83
N LEU A 82 -2.60 8.49 3.11
CA LEU A 82 -1.74 7.77 4.02
C LEU A 82 -2.12 6.28 4.13
N ILE A 83 -1.12 5.41 4.05
CA ILE A 83 -1.19 4.00 4.42
C ILE A 83 -0.20 3.81 5.57
N THR A 84 -0.72 3.53 6.75
CA THR A 84 0.09 3.29 7.95
C THR A 84 -0.03 1.85 8.36
N ILE A 85 1.09 1.13 8.42
CA ILE A 85 1.16 -0.28 8.79
C ILE A 85 2.04 -0.42 10.03
N GLY A 86 1.54 -1.08 11.06
CA GLY A 86 2.23 -1.33 12.32
C GLY A 86 3.28 -2.43 12.24
N ASP A 87 3.67 -2.93 13.40
CA ASP A 87 4.67 -3.98 13.55
C ASP A 87 4.08 -5.38 13.37
N ASN A 88 4.90 -6.34 12.92
CA ASN A 88 4.55 -7.76 12.79
C ASN A 88 3.32 -8.01 11.90
N VAL A 89 3.18 -7.30 10.81
CA VAL A 89 2.06 -7.44 9.87
C VAL A 89 2.43 -8.38 8.73
N LEU A 90 1.53 -9.30 8.41
CA LEU A 90 1.66 -10.25 7.31
C LEU A 90 0.57 -10.01 6.27
N LEU A 91 0.98 -9.81 5.02
CA LEU A 91 0.06 -9.75 3.87
C LEU A 91 0.22 -11.00 3.00
N GLY A 92 -0.89 -11.68 2.76
CA GLY A 92 -0.96 -12.75 1.77
C GLY A 92 -0.77 -12.25 0.33
N PRO A 93 -0.62 -13.16 -0.64
CA PRO A 93 -0.45 -12.76 -2.04
C PRO A 93 -1.68 -12.02 -2.58
N ARG A 94 -1.43 -11.06 -3.46
CA ARG A 94 -2.46 -10.24 -4.12
C ARG A 94 -3.34 -9.44 -3.17
N VAL A 95 -2.81 -9.03 -2.02
CA VAL A 95 -3.50 -8.07 -1.15
C VAL A 95 -3.42 -6.69 -1.78
N GLY A 96 -4.56 -5.98 -1.81
CA GLY A 96 -4.65 -4.62 -2.31
C GLY A 96 -5.11 -3.65 -1.23
N LEU A 97 -4.38 -2.54 -1.07
CA LEU A 97 -4.74 -1.43 -0.19
C LEU A 97 -5.06 -0.21 -1.07
N TYR A 98 -6.31 0.24 -1.08
CA TYR A 98 -6.80 1.25 -2.00
C TYR A 98 -7.34 2.47 -1.26
N THR A 99 -6.53 3.49 -1.09
CA THR A 99 -6.97 4.73 -0.43
C THR A 99 -7.83 5.59 -1.34
N ALA A 100 -7.59 5.53 -2.65
CA ALA A 100 -8.20 6.39 -3.64
C ALA A 100 -9.53 5.83 -4.18
N ASN A 101 -10.48 6.73 -4.40
CA ASN A 101 -11.76 6.47 -5.04
C ASN A 101 -12.07 7.59 -6.03
N HIS A 102 -12.80 7.26 -7.07
CA HIS A 102 -13.37 8.25 -7.98
C HIS A 102 -14.73 8.71 -7.50
N ALA A 103 -15.14 9.92 -7.91
CA ALA A 103 -16.46 10.43 -7.63
C ALA A 103 -17.56 9.49 -8.14
N LEU A 104 -18.60 9.28 -7.33
CA LEU A 104 -19.77 8.48 -7.73
C LEU A 104 -20.59 9.19 -8.80
N ASP A 105 -20.71 10.53 -8.72
CA ASP A 105 -21.30 11.33 -9.78
C ASP A 105 -20.46 11.25 -11.06
N ALA A 106 -21.11 10.94 -12.16
CA ALA A 106 -20.42 10.73 -13.44
C ALA A 106 -19.79 12.02 -13.99
N ARG A 107 -20.38 13.17 -13.76
CA ARG A 107 -19.85 14.45 -14.25
C ARG A 107 -18.60 14.86 -13.47
N GLU A 108 -18.66 14.74 -12.15
CA GLU A 108 -17.47 14.94 -11.29
C GLU A 108 -16.33 13.99 -11.68
N ARG A 109 -16.63 12.73 -11.90
CA ARG A 109 -15.63 11.71 -12.27
C ARG A 109 -14.96 12.02 -13.61
N ILE A 110 -15.73 12.44 -14.62
CA ILE A 110 -15.21 12.83 -15.92
C ILE A 110 -14.31 14.06 -15.80
N MET A 111 -14.58 14.95 -14.88
CA MET A 111 -13.76 16.14 -14.60
C MET A 111 -12.51 15.83 -13.76
N GLY A 112 -12.24 14.55 -13.47
CA GLY A 112 -11.06 14.11 -12.71
C GLY A 112 -11.25 14.15 -11.19
N GLY A 113 -12.48 14.20 -10.68
CA GLY A 113 -12.76 14.17 -9.25
C GLY A 113 -12.26 12.87 -8.61
N CYS A 114 -11.25 12.99 -7.75
CA CYS A 114 -10.65 11.89 -7.01
C CYS A 114 -10.65 12.21 -5.51
N TYR A 115 -11.00 11.21 -4.71
CA TYR A 115 -11.04 11.29 -3.25
C TYR A 115 -10.18 10.17 -2.68
N ALA A 116 -9.44 10.45 -1.63
CA ALA A 116 -8.66 9.43 -0.95
C ALA A 116 -8.82 9.53 0.56
N HIS A 117 -8.96 8.37 1.20
CA HIS A 117 -9.08 8.24 2.64
C HIS A 117 -7.97 7.32 3.18
N PRO A 118 -7.40 7.62 4.35
CA PRO A 118 -6.27 6.84 4.87
C PRO A 118 -6.68 5.41 5.20
N ILE A 119 -5.68 4.51 5.17
CA ILE A 119 -5.81 3.13 5.66
C ILE A 119 -4.84 2.96 6.82
N VAL A 120 -5.31 2.33 7.90
CA VAL A 120 -4.47 1.96 9.04
C VAL A 120 -4.56 0.46 9.26
N ILE A 121 -3.41 -0.20 9.35
CA ILE A 121 -3.28 -1.59 9.76
C ILE A 121 -2.45 -1.59 11.02
N GLU A 122 -3.06 -1.96 12.14
CA GLU A 122 -2.37 -1.98 13.43
C GLU A 122 -1.43 -3.20 13.58
N ASP A 123 -0.82 -3.34 14.76
CA ASP A 123 0.19 -4.37 15.01
C ASP A 123 -0.38 -5.79 14.99
N ASN A 124 0.46 -6.77 14.62
CA ASN A 124 0.18 -8.20 14.68
C ASN A 124 -1.01 -8.63 13.81
N VAL A 125 -1.29 -7.94 12.72
CA VAL A 125 -2.40 -8.25 11.82
C VAL A 125 -1.94 -9.23 10.73
N TRP A 126 -2.77 -10.23 10.45
CA TRP A 126 -2.61 -11.10 9.30
C TRP A 126 -3.75 -10.91 8.30
N ILE A 127 -3.40 -10.54 7.08
CA ILE A 127 -4.35 -10.35 5.97
C ILE A 127 -4.15 -11.48 4.96
N GLY A 128 -5.21 -12.26 4.73
CA GLY A 128 -5.20 -13.40 3.83
C GLY A 128 -5.07 -13.04 2.36
N ALA A 129 -4.84 -14.03 1.52
CA ALA A 129 -4.65 -13.86 0.08
C ALA A 129 -5.85 -13.20 -0.62
N GLY A 130 -5.58 -12.30 -1.56
CA GLY A 130 -6.62 -11.68 -2.39
C GLY A 130 -7.59 -10.78 -1.64
N VAL A 131 -7.21 -10.30 -0.45
CA VAL A 131 -8.02 -9.34 0.32
C VAL A 131 -7.87 -7.95 -0.25
N HIS A 132 -8.96 -7.21 -0.33
CA HIS A 132 -9.00 -5.80 -0.73
C HIS A 132 -9.45 -4.93 0.43
N ILE A 133 -8.60 -3.98 0.85
CA ILE A 133 -8.91 -2.99 1.91
C ILE A 133 -9.23 -1.65 1.25
N MET A 134 -10.42 -1.12 1.55
CA MET A 134 -10.87 0.16 1.00
C MET A 134 -10.40 1.34 1.84
N GLY A 135 -10.33 2.51 1.22
CA GLY A 135 -9.96 3.75 1.88
C GLY A 135 -10.87 4.12 3.04
N GLY A 136 -10.30 4.59 4.13
CA GLY A 136 -10.98 4.95 5.37
C GLY A 136 -11.05 3.82 6.40
N VAL A 137 -10.52 2.63 6.10
CA VAL A 137 -10.60 1.46 6.98
C VAL A 137 -9.41 1.39 7.94
N THR A 138 -9.70 1.10 9.20
CA THR A 138 -8.73 0.68 10.22
C THR A 138 -8.90 -0.81 10.52
N ILE A 139 -7.82 -1.58 10.42
CA ILE A 139 -7.75 -2.97 10.89
C ILE A 139 -7.11 -2.97 12.26
N GLY A 140 -7.88 -3.30 13.29
CA GLY A 140 -7.42 -3.34 14.68
C GLY A 140 -6.36 -4.42 14.92
N ARG A 141 -5.53 -4.19 15.93
CA ARG A 141 -4.42 -5.11 16.29
C ARG A 141 -4.89 -6.54 16.52
N ASN A 142 -4.00 -7.49 16.28
CA ASN A 142 -4.23 -8.92 16.43
C ASN A 142 -5.31 -9.51 15.51
N SER A 143 -5.90 -8.74 14.59
CA SER A 143 -6.94 -9.21 13.69
C SER A 143 -6.41 -10.16 12.63
N VAL A 144 -7.26 -11.07 12.19
CA VAL A 144 -7.04 -11.94 11.03
C VAL A 144 -8.15 -11.69 10.01
N ILE A 145 -7.77 -11.33 8.78
CA ILE A 145 -8.72 -11.13 7.68
C ILE A 145 -8.66 -12.33 6.75
N GLY A 146 -9.80 -13.02 6.60
CA GLY A 146 -9.90 -14.21 5.75
C GLY A 146 -9.65 -13.91 4.27
N ALA A 147 -9.01 -14.85 3.58
CA ALA A 147 -8.70 -14.72 2.16
C ALA A 147 -9.93 -14.37 1.31
N GLY A 148 -9.74 -13.52 0.30
CA GLY A 148 -10.79 -13.10 -0.63
C GLY A 148 -11.79 -12.08 -0.08
N SER A 149 -11.57 -11.56 1.13
CA SER A 149 -12.46 -10.54 1.72
C SER A 149 -12.32 -9.19 1.05
N VAL A 150 -13.43 -8.46 0.95
CA VAL A 150 -13.45 -7.03 0.62
C VAL A 150 -13.83 -6.27 1.90
N VAL A 151 -12.88 -5.53 2.46
CA VAL A 151 -13.05 -4.85 3.74
C VAL A 151 -13.41 -3.38 3.49
N THR A 152 -14.64 -3.03 3.85
CA THR A 152 -15.23 -1.69 3.61
C THR A 152 -15.54 -0.93 4.90
N LYS A 153 -15.28 -1.53 6.05
CA LYS A 153 -15.51 -0.98 7.38
C LYS A 153 -14.38 -1.39 8.31
N ASP A 154 -14.22 -0.64 9.40
CA ASP A 154 -13.26 -0.97 10.43
C ASP A 154 -13.47 -2.36 11.00
N VAL A 155 -12.37 -3.01 11.31
CA VAL A 155 -12.32 -4.31 12.02
C VAL A 155 -11.71 -4.05 13.38
N SER A 156 -12.48 -4.33 14.44
CA SER A 156 -11.98 -4.23 15.81
C SER A 156 -10.99 -5.36 16.13
N GLU A 157 -10.21 -5.14 17.17
CA GLU A 157 -9.29 -6.11 17.77
C GLU A 157 -9.97 -7.43 18.14
#